data_7e73a060ac98d867e1de36ae8ab80536
#
_entry.id   7e73a060ac98d867e1de36ae8ab80536
#
_cell.length_a   1.000
_cell.length_b   1.000
_cell.length_c   1.000
_cell.angle_alpha   90.00
_cell.angle_beta   90.00
_cell.angle_gamma   90.00
#
_symmetry.space_group_name_H-M   'P 1'
#
loop_
_entity.id
_entity.type
_entity.pdbx_description
1 polymer ?
#
loop_
_entity_poly.entity_id
_entity_poly.type
_entity_poly.pdbx_seq_one_letter_code
_entity_poly.pdbx_strand_id
1 'polypeptide(L)'
;MSRGLGDVYKRQDIAITACFEELPERIVIDATNETSLAEEFLLNEEGQLEIEKRYPNAGSAKVFIRAYHPTNAQCNGLLQKTDKDLRKIIDDNGIACDDRTRNAVMRRAIWEHYRDDWQLGLTEIDVTKGETKSIWDKLQKYLPVYSLFQSDRKNTDSDSEVQDPLQEAVKQILSEERLQEELSAIAMEVERKLEEVSSRTLEKLREMSPEVANSLNPVIPSASSLKWSDVFKKVSISGDEGIPVNKRGSGVKRLILLNFFRAEAERRIADNPNASIIYAIEEPETSQHTENQKKLIEALLELSEVNSTQVIITTHSANVVKKLDYSNLRLISNSDEGKTVETVLPGQLPYPSLNEVNYLAFSEVSEEYHNELYGYIEAEGQWDAYKAGKPTMPYIKILRGGSTRQDQVVLSEYIRHQIHHPENTHNPHFTEQQLQTSIQLLRDFVQTIV
;
A
#
# COMPACT_ATOMS: atom_id res chain seq x y z
N MET A 1 -18.80 3.96 -34.68
CA MET A 1 -19.55 4.26 -33.45
C MET A 1 -19.07 3.30 -32.36
N SER A 2 -18.02 3.67 -31.65
CA SER A 2 -17.60 2.99 -30.43
C SER A 2 -17.40 4.05 -29.35
N ARG A 3 -18.50 4.58 -28.86
CA ARG A 3 -18.58 5.29 -27.60
C ARG A 3 -18.98 4.25 -26.59
N GLY A 4 -18.12 3.96 -25.62
CA GLY A 4 -18.88 3.56 -24.57
C GLY A 4 -18.34 2.83 -23.38
N LEU A 5 -17.29 2.12 -23.32
CA LEU A 5 -16.88 1.49 -22.04
C LEU A 5 -16.02 2.41 -21.14
N GLY A 6 -15.28 3.34 -21.72
CA GLY A 6 -14.46 4.28 -20.96
C GLY A 6 -15.23 5.40 -20.23
N ASP A 7 -16.45 5.73 -20.67
CA ASP A 7 -17.24 6.83 -20.08
C ASP A 7 -18.13 6.40 -18.90
N VAL A 8 -18.43 5.11 -18.77
CA VAL A 8 -19.22 4.58 -17.64
C VAL A 8 -18.37 4.52 -16.38
N TYR A 9 -17.09 4.12 -16.48
CA TYR A 9 -16.16 4.07 -15.34
C TYR A 9 -15.75 5.45 -14.80
N LYS A 10 -15.87 6.51 -15.59
CA LYS A 10 -15.59 7.89 -15.16
C LYS A 10 -16.66 8.50 -14.26
N ARG A 11 -17.76 7.82 -14.01
CA ARG A 11 -18.90 8.33 -13.23
C ARG A 11 -19.10 7.66 -11.89
N GLN A 12 -18.27 6.68 -11.52
CA GLN A 12 -18.37 6.02 -10.23
C GLN A 12 -17.44 6.71 -9.22
N ASP A 13 -17.96 7.01 -8.05
CA ASP A 13 -17.17 7.44 -6.91
C ASP A 13 -16.33 6.24 -6.44
N ILE A 14 -15.03 6.46 -6.21
CA ILE A 14 -14.15 5.43 -5.65
C ILE A 14 -14.05 5.69 -4.16
N ALA A 15 -14.41 4.71 -3.34
CA ALA A 15 -14.19 4.72 -1.90
C ALA A 15 -13.10 3.71 -1.54
N ILE A 16 -12.14 4.14 -0.74
CA ILE A 16 -11.07 3.30 -0.20
C ILE A 16 -11.12 3.45 1.32
N THR A 17 -11.35 2.34 2.02
CA THR A 17 -11.43 2.29 3.47
C THR A 17 -10.22 1.54 4.02
N ALA A 18 -9.63 2.08 5.09
CA ALA A 18 -8.55 1.46 5.84
C ALA A 18 -8.89 1.45 7.33
N CYS A 19 -8.72 0.29 7.97
CA CYS A 19 -8.86 0.11 9.41
C CYS A 19 -7.47 0.01 10.05
N PHE A 20 -7.26 0.74 11.14
CA PHE A 20 -6.00 0.77 11.89
C PHE A 20 -6.22 0.20 13.28
N GLU A 21 -5.31 -0.69 13.67
CA GLU A 21 -5.23 -1.33 14.99
C GLU A 21 -3.98 -0.85 15.74
N GLU A 22 -3.77 -1.33 16.95
CA GLU A 22 -2.62 -0.98 17.80
C GLU A 22 -2.43 0.54 17.94
N LEU A 23 -3.54 1.21 18.19
CA LEU A 23 -3.61 2.67 18.26
C LEU A 23 -3.01 3.18 19.57
N PRO A 24 -2.42 4.42 19.57
CA PRO A 24 -1.94 5.02 20.81
C PRO A 24 -3.07 5.19 21.84
N GLU A 25 -2.79 4.83 23.10
CA GLU A 25 -3.76 5.00 24.19
C GLU A 25 -4.15 6.45 24.43
N ARG A 26 -3.20 7.37 24.20
CA ARG A 26 -3.38 8.81 24.35
C ARG A 26 -2.94 9.54 23.09
N ILE A 27 -3.76 10.48 22.68
CA ILE A 27 -3.53 11.34 21.52
C ILE A 27 -3.83 12.79 21.86
N VAL A 28 -3.23 13.72 21.14
CA VAL A 28 -3.50 15.14 21.24
C VAL A 28 -4.18 15.60 19.97
N ILE A 29 -5.50 15.72 20.00
CA ILE A 29 -6.31 16.20 18.86
C ILE A 29 -6.74 17.68 19.02
N ASP A 30 -6.70 18.22 20.21
CA ASP A 30 -6.88 19.63 20.51
C ASP A 30 -5.55 20.29 20.92
N ALA A 31 -5.50 21.60 21.01
CA ALA A 31 -4.25 22.37 21.16
C ALA A 31 -3.36 21.95 22.34
N THR A 32 -3.89 21.41 23.43
CA THR A 32 -3.12 21.18 24.67
C THR A 32 -3.57 19.97 25.49
N ASN A 33 -4.57 19.18 25.07
CA ASN A 33 -5.12 18.11 25.88
C ASN A 33 -4.92 16.73 25.29
N GLU A 34 -4.39 15.85 26.13
CA GLU A 34 -4.44 14.42 25.87
C GLU A 34 -5.89 13.92 26.02
N THR A 35 -6.33 13.15 25.04
CA THR A 35 -7.57 12.41 25.00
C THR A 35 -7.29 11.02 24.43
N SER A 36 -8.31 10.22 24.18
CA SER A 36 -8.17 8.97 23.43
C SER A 36 -9.18 8.92 22.29
N LEU A 37 -8.93 8.08 21.30
CA LEU A 37 -9.87 7.87 20.19
C LEU A 37 -11.22 7.32 20.72
N ALA A 38 -11.18 6.49 21.75
CA ALA A 38 -12.37 5.96 22.40
C ALA A 38 -13.18 7.04 23.15
N GLU A 39 -12.51 7.95 23.89
CA GLU A 39 -13.16 9.06 24.59
C GLU A 39 -13.80 10.07 23.65
N GLU A 40 -13.32 10.17 22.41
CA GLU A 40 -13.87 11.05 21.37
C GLU A 40 -14.84 10.31 20.42
N PHE A 41 -15.16 9.05 20.68
CA PHE A 41 -16.03 8.20 19.84
C PHE A 41 -15.58 8.17 18.36
N LEU A 42 -14.27 7.96 18.13
CA LEU A 42 -13.66 7.91 16.80
C LEU A 42 -13.32 6.49 16.36
N LEU A 43 -13.74 5.47 17.10
CA LEU A 43 -13.54 4.07 16.79
C LEU A 43 -14.81 3.43 16.24
N ASN A 44 -14.66 2.40 15.38
CA ASN A 44 -15.76 1.55 14.94
C ASN A 44 -16.19 0.54 16.03
N GLU A 45 -17.14 -0.35 15.75
CA GLU A 45 -17.62 -1.36 16.70
C GLU A 45 -16.52 -2.34 17.15
N GLU A 46 -15.55 -2.61 16.29
CA GLU A 46 -14.41 -3.50 16.58
C GLU A 46 -13.29 -2.79 17.38
N GLY A 47 -13.44 -1.51 17.67
CA GLY A 47 -12.43 -0.73 18.38
C GLY A 47 -11.26 -0.28 17.49
N GLN A 48 -11.46 -0.24 16.19
CA GLN A 48 -10.46 0.18 15.20
C GLN A 48 -10.73 1.62 14.73
N LEU A 49 -9.68 2.32 14.29
CA LEU A 49 -9.83 3.60 13.60
C LEU A 49 -10.06 3.34 12.10
N GLU A 50 -11.29 3.56 11.66
CA GLU A 50 -11.70 3.34 10.28
C GLU A 50 -11.72 4.65 9.50
N ILE A 51 -10.87 4.76 8.47
CA ILE A 51 -10.72 5.95 7.64
C ILE A 51 -11.12 5.62 6.20
N GLU A 52 -12.08 6.37 5.66
CA GLU A 52 -12.53 6.25 4.29
C GLU A 52 -12.12 7.47 3.46
N LYS A 53 -11.47 7.25 2.32
CA LYS A 53 -11.21 8.27 1.30
C LYS A 53 -12.13 8.05 0.11
N ARG A 54 -12.94 9.06 -0.20
CA ARG A 54 -13.83 9.08 -1.39
C ARG A 54 -13.29 10.01 -2.44
N TYR A 55 -13.22 9.52 -3.65
CA TYR A 55 -12.79 10.25 -4.84
C TYR A 55 -14.00 10.48 -5.76
N PRO A 56 -14.73 11.59 -5.60
CA PRO A 56 -15.88 11.89 -6.44
C PRO A 56 -15.42 12.33 -7.81
N ASN A 57 -15.83 11.62 -8.87
CA ASN A 57 -15.74 12.04 -10.29
C ASN A 57 -14.53 12.93 -10.63
N ALA A 58 -13.29 12.45 -10.41
CA ALA A 58 -12.05 13.18 -10.66
C ALA A 58 -11.87 14.49 -9.87
N GLY A 59 -12.60 14.67 -8.76
CA GLY A 59 -12.42 15.75 -7.79
C GLY A 59 -11.36 15.45 -6.73
N SER A 60 -11.09 16.41 -5.86
CA SER A 60 -10.24 16.19 -4.67
C SER A 60 -10.89 15.17 -3.72
N ALA A 61 -10.05 14.30 -3.15
CA ALA A 61 -10.50 13.30 -2.20
C ALA A 61 -11.15 13.94 -0.96
N LYS A 62 -12.27 13.37 -0.53
CA LYS A 62 -12.87 13.66 0.77
C LYS A 62 -12.48 12.55 1.76
N VAL A 63 -12.21 12.93 3.00
CA VAL A 63 -11.81 11.99 4.04
C VAL A 63 -12.89 11.94 5.10
N PHE A 64 -13.27 10.72 5.49
CA PHE A 64 -14.25 10.47 6.54
C PHE A 64 -13.65 9.52 7.58
N ILE A 65 -13.96 9.75 8.84
CA ILE A 65 -13.79 8.76 9.89
C ILE A 65 -15.15 8.07 10.07
N ARG A 66 -15.18 6.75 9.91
CA ARG A 66 -16.36 5.92 10.15
C ARG A 66 -16.28 5.38 11.56
N ALA A 67 -17.12 5.88 12.43
CA ALA A 67 -17.05 5.60 13.84
C ALA A 67 -18.43 5.27 14.44
N TYR A 68 -18.42 4.49 15.51
CA TYR A 68 -19.59 4.24 16.34
C TYR A 68 -19.75 5.41 17.30
N HIS A 69 -20.57 6.38 16.89
CA HIS A 69 -20.64 7.73 17.45
C HIS A 69 -22.03 8.04 18.02
N PRO A 70 -22.16 8.91 19.05
CA PRO A 70 -23.45 9.37 19.53
C PRO A 70 -24.27 10.05 18.43
N THR A 71 -25.50 9.54 18.21
CA THR A 71 -26.43 10.06 17.19
C THR A 71 -27.56 10.89 17.77
N ASN A 72 -27.76 10.89 19.08
CA ASN A 72 -28.74 11.73 19.75
C ASN A 72 -28.52 13.21 19.43
N ALA A 73 -29.57 13.92 19.02
CA ALA A 73 -29.56 15.32 18.58
C ALA A 73 -28.91 16.28 19.57
N GLN A 74 -28.95 15.96 20.88
CA GLN A 74 -28.40 16.80 21.95
C GLN A 74 -26.89 16.67 22.13
N CYS A 75 -26.28 15.56 21.71
CA CYS A 75 -24.87 15.27 21.88
C CYS A 75 -24.16 14.76 20.64
N ASN A 76 -24.81 14.80 19.47
CA ASN A 76 -24.16 14.47 18.20
C ASN A 76 -23.31 15.61 17.64
N GLY A 77 -22.39 15.29 16.74
CA GLY A 77 -21.61 16.26 15.97
C GLY A 77 -20.79 17.24 16.81
N LEU A 78 -20.46 16.90 18.06
CA LEU A 78 -19.69 17.80 18.96
C LEU A 78 -18.28 18.09 18.42
N LEU A 79 -17.70 17.16 17.66
CA LEU A 79 -16.39 17.34 17.01
C LEU A 79 -16.37 18.47 15.96
N GLN A 80 -17.52 18.84 15.42
CA GLN A 80 -17.69 19.90 14.43
C GLN A 80 -18.01 21.26 15.03
N LYS A 81 -18.26 21.30 16.35
CA LYS A 81 -18.68 22.51 17.05
C LYS A 81 -17.48 23.34 17.49
N THR A 82 -17.66 24.66 17.40
CA THR A 82 -16.66 25.61 17.89
C THR A 82 -16.68 25.67 19.45
N ASP A 83 -15.61 26.16 20.03
CA ASP A 83 -15.51 26.46 21.46
C ASP A 83 -16.75 27.22 21.99
N LYS A 84 -17.19 28.24 21.25
CA LYS A 84 -18.38 29.03 21.59
C LYS A 84 -19.67 28.19 21.59
N ASP A 85 -19.83 27.29 20.65
CA ASP A 85 -21.00 26.42 20.54
C ASP A 85 -21.04 25.41 21.68
N LEU A 86 -19.88 24.81 22.03
CA LEU A 86 -19.76 23.88 23.15
C LEU A 86 -20.11 24.55 24.48
N ARG A 87 -19.57 25.75 24.73
CA ARG A 87 -19.93 26.54 25.94
C ARG A 87 -21.41 26.83 26.00
N LYS A 88 -22.03 27.22 24.89
CA LYS A 88 -23.47 27.47 24.85
C LYS A 88 -24.26 26.23 25.21
N ILE A 89 -23.93 25.04 24.71
CA ILE A 89 -24.59 23.79 25.07
C ILE A 89 -24.46 23.52 26.57
N ILE A 90 -23.31 23.73 27.16
CA ILE A 90 -23.03 23.54 28.57
C ILE A 90 -23.91 24.52 29.42
N ASP A 91 -23.96 25.78 29.02
CA ASP A 91 -24.74 26.80 29.74
C ASP A 91 -26.25 26.57 29.62
N ASP A 92 -26.74 26.32 28.40
CA ASP A 92 -28.17 26.11 28.12
C ASP A 92 -28.75 24.88 28.86
N ASN A 93 -27.90 23.85 29.09
CA ASN A 93 -28.31 22.60 29.76
C ASN A 93 -27.81 22.47 31.21
N GLY A 94 -27.12 23.49 31.75
CA GLY A 94 -26.62 23.46 33.13
C GLY A 94 -25.60 22.34 33.41
N ILE A 95 -24.76 21.97 32.40
CA ILE A 95 -23.83 20.85 32.49
C ILE A 95 -22.63 21.27 33.36
N ALA A 96 -22.24 20.41 34.30
CA ALA A 96 -21.01 20.60 35.06
C ALA A 96 -19.79 20.31 34.17
N CYS A 97 -18.84 21.24 34.12
CA CYS A 97 -17.62 21.10 33.31
C CYS A 97 -16.46 21.74 34.08
N ASP A 98 -15.40 20.94 34.29
CA ASP A 98 -14.24 21.31 35.11
C ASP A 98 -13.39 22.38 34.44
N ASP A 99 -13.27 22.33 33.11
CA ASP A 99 -12.46 23.28 32.34
C ASP A 99 -13.15 23.64 31.02
N ARG A 100 -13.68 24.85 30.97
CA ARG A 100 -14.39 25.40 29.80
C ARG A 100 -13.46 26.06 28.77
N THR A 101 -12.13 25.95 28.95
CA THR A 101 -11.14 26.44 28.01
C THR A 101 -10.67 25.35 27.04
N ARG A 102 -11.08 24.12 27.27
CA ARG A 102 -10.60 22.92 26.56
C ARG A 102 -11.76 22.18 25.90
N ASN A 103 -11.73 22.12 24.57
CA ASN A 103 -12.80 21.51 23.79
C ASN A 103 -13.02 20.02 24.11
N ALA A 104 -11.95 19.24 24.29
CA ALA A 104 -12.07 17.83 24.66
C ALA A 104 -12.77 17.62 26.03
N VAL A 105 -12.46 18.50 27.01
CA VAL A 105 -13.12 18.43 28.34
C VAL A 105 -14.59 18.80 28.22
N MET A 106 -14.91 19.84 27.45
CA MET A 106 -16.29 20.24 27.20
C MET A 106 -17.10 19.15 26.48
N ARG A 107 -16.53 18.54 25.42
CA ARG A 107 -17.18 17.43 24.71
C ARG A 107 -17.44 16.25 25.64
N ARG A 108 -16.45 15.84 26.43
CA ARG A 108 -16.58 14.78 27.43
C ARG A 108 -17.70 15.09 28.42
N ALA A 109 -17.75 16.31 28.99
CA ALA A 109 -18.78 16.72 29.92
C ALA A 109 -20.21 16.64 29.30
N ILE A 110 -20.35 17.04 28.03
CA ILE A 110 -21.63 16.96 27.32
C ILE A 110 -21.99 15.48 27.07
N TRP A 111 -21.10 14.65 26.59
CA TRP A 111 -21.37 13.24 26.36
C TRP A 111 -21.72 12.50 27.68
N GLU A 112 -20.98 12.78 28.75
CA GLU A 112 -21.26 12.16 30.05
C GLU A 112 -22.63 12.58 30.60
N HIS A 113 -23.06 13.84 30.39
CA HIS A 113 -24.37 14.31 30.76
C HIS A 113 -25.51 13.54 30.06
N TYR A 114 -25.30 13.12 28.80
CA TYR A 114 -26.26 12.36 28.01
C TYR A 114 -25.91 10.86 27.93
N ARG A 115 -25.17 10.33 28.91
CA ARG A 115 -24.63 8.96 28.88
C ARG A 115 -25.68 7.89 28.69
N ASP A 116 -26.85 8.05 29.31
CA ASP A 116 -27.94 7.07 29.28
C ASP A 116 -28.69 7.07 27.92
N ASP A 117 -28.46 8.05 27.06
CA ASP A 117 -29.15 8.22 25.77
C ASP A 117 -28.23 8.66 24.62
N TRP A 118 -27.06 8.05 24.50
CA TRP A 118 -26.15 8.34 23.38
C TRP A 118 -26.71 7.91 22.03
N GLN A 119 -27.54 6.85 21.98
CA GLN A 119 -28.05 6.26 20.74
C GLN A 119 -26.88 5.99 19.76
N LEU A 120 -25.88 5.22 20.21
CA LEU A 120 -24.68 4.95 19.42
C LEU A 120 -25.03 4.31 18.07
N GLY A 121 -24.42 4.81 17.01
CA GLY A 121 -24.63 4.30 15.65
C GLY A 121 -23.46 4.63 14.73
N LEU A 122 -23.34 3.87 13.65
CA LEU A 122 -22.31 4.11 12.63
C LEU A 122 -22.52 5.49 12.01
N THR A 123 -21.52 6.35 12.13
CA THR A 123 -21.55 7.74 11.65
C THR A 123 -20.33 8.04 10.82
N GLU A 124 -20.54 8.77 9.72
CA GLU A 124 -19.47 9.28 8.86
C GLU A 124 -19.12 10.71 9.29
N ILE A 125 -17.93 10.88 9.84
CA ILE A 125 -17.43 12.20 10.31
C ILE A 125 -16.57 12.78 9.19
N ASP A 126 -17.07 13.81 8.49
CA ASP A 126 -16.31 14.52 7.45
C ASP A 126 -15.19 15.36 8.10
N VAL A 127 -13.95 14.93 7.92
CA VAL A 127 -12.76 15.58 8.50
C VAL A 127 -12.13 16.61 7.57
N THR A 128 -12.79 16.97 6.50
CA THR A 128 -12.31 18.00 5.56
C THR A 128 -12.89 19.39 5.83
N LYS A 129 -13.80 19.51 6.81
CA LYS A 129 -14.57 20.71 7.08
C LYS A 129 -14.52 21.15 8.55
N GLY A 130 -14.59 22.48 8.76
CA GLY A 130 -14.76 23.06 10.10
C GLY A 130 -13.68 22.64 11.10
N GLU A 131 -14.08 22.50 12.36
CA GLU A 131 -13.18 22.14 13.47
C GLU A 131 -12.61 20.72 13.33
N THR A 132 -13.28 19.81 12.65
CA THR A 132 -12.78 18.44 12.42
C THR A 132 -11.53 18.41 11.54
N LYS A 133 -11.29 19.45 10.73
CA LYS A 133 -10.05 19.55 9.95
C LYS A 133 -8.82 19.68 10.85
N SER A 134 -8.91 20.47 11.90
CA SER A 134 -7.78 20.66 12.85
C SER A 134 -7.50 19.36 13.63
N ILE A 135 -8.55 18.59 13.94
CA ILE A 135 -8.44 17.27 14.55
C ILE A 135 -7.74 16.30 13.59
N TRP A 136 -8.14 16.31 12.32
CA TRP A 136 -7.54 15.46 11.28
C TRP A 136 -6.05 15.77 11.07
N ASP A 137 -5.68 17.04 10.97
CA ASP A 137 -4.28 17.47 10.77
C ASP A 137 -3.36 16.97 11.91
N LYS A 138 -3.91 16.79 13.12
CA LYS A 138 -3.17 16.19 14.24
C LYS A 138 -3.22 14.68 14.24
N LEU A 139 -4.39 14.08 13.96
CA LEU A 139 -4.55 12.64 13.92
C LEU A 139 -3.66 11.99 12.86
N GLN A 140 -3.45 12.63 11.72
CA GLN A 140 -2.55 12.14 10.68
C GLN A 140 -1.11 11.88 11.16
N LYS A 141 -0.66 12.56 12.22
CA LYS A 141 0.69 12.34 12.80
C LYS A 141 0.84 10.99 13.51
N TYR A 142 -0.27 10.37 13.86
CA TYR A 142 -0.32 9.04 14.49
C TYR A 142 -0.55 7.91 13.49
N LEU A 143 -0.90 8.24 12.24
CA LEU A 143 -1.09 7.24 11.20
C LEU A 143 0.25 6.76 10.65
N PRO A 144 0.29 5.52 10.14
CA PRO A 144 1.47 5.01 9.46
C PRO A 144 1.86 5.90 8.26
N VAL A 145 3.15 6.08 8.08
CA VAL A 145 3.67 6.69 6.85
C VAL A 145 3.48 5.71 5.71
N TYR A 146 2.76 6.11 4.69
CA TYR A 146 2.49 5.29 3.51
C TYR A 146 3.44 5.64 2.37
N SER A 147 4.14 4.62 1.84
CA SER A 147 5.04 4.75 0.69
C SER A 147 4.64 3.78 -0.41
N LEU A 148 4.27 4.30 -1.59
CA LEU A 148 3.86 3.51 -2.75
C LEU A 148 4.97 3.46 -3.81
N PHE A 149 5.30 2.21 -4.23
CA PHE A 149 6.22 1.93 -5.33
C PHE A 149 5.47 1.34 -6.50
N GLN A 150 5.39 2.07 -7.60
CA GLN A 150 4.71 1.63 -8.81
C GLN A 150 5.69 1.01 -9.81
N SER A 151 5.28 -0.10 -10.46
CA SER A 151 6.11 -0.81 -11.45
C SER A 151 6.23 -0.05 -12.77
N ASP A 152 5.17 0.62 -13.20
CA ASP A 152 4.99 1.19 -14.54
C ASP A 152 4.54 2.66 -14.50
N ARG A 153 5.37 3.56 -13.98
CA ARG A 153 5.23 4.94 -14.44
C ARG A 153 6.00 5.08 -15.75
N LYS A 154 5.27 5.35 -16.84
CA LYS A 154 5.85 5.77 -18.11
C LYS A 154 6.86 6.87 -17.82
N ASN A 155 8.12 6.64 -18.20
CA ASN A 155 9.19 7.62 -18.15
C ASN A 155 8.82 8.85 -19.01
N THR A 156 7.99 9.72 -18.52
CA THR A 156 7.88 11.08 -19.03
C THR A 156 8.91 11.90 -18.28
N ASP A 157 9.74 12.65 -19.00
CA ASP A 157 10.80 13.50 -18.46
C ASP A 157 10.33 14.55 -17.44
N SER A 158 9.02 14.63 -17.19
CA SER A 158 8.37 15.53 -16.22
C SER A 158 8.08 14.91 -14.85
N ASP A 159 8.14 13.57 -14.70
CA ASP A 159 7.91 12.89 -13.41
C ASP A 159 9.22 12.70 -12.63
N SER A 160 9.79 13.80 -12.19
CA SER A 160 11.02 13.81 -11.37
C SER A 160 10.85 13.18 -9.97
N GLU A 161 9.63 12.85 -9.56
CA GLU A 161 9.31 12.43 -8.19
C GLU A 161 9.61 10.96 -7.87
N VAL A 162 9.81 10.11 -8.87
CA VAL A 162 9.98 8.65 -8.68
C VAL A 162 11.36 8.13 -9.12
N GLN A 163 12.17 8.97 -9.75
CA GLN A 163 13.42 8.53 -10.40
C GLN A 163 14.67 8.59 -9.51
N ASP A 164 14.64 9.32 -8.41
CA ASP A 164 15.78 9.43 -7.52
C ASP A 164 15.38 9.25 -6.05
N PRO A 165 15.75 8.13 -5.42
CA PRO A 165 15.49 7.87 -4.01
C PRO A 165 16.02 8.97 -3.10
N LEU A 166 17.11 9.63 -3.48
CA LEU A 166 17.66 10.75 -2.72
C LEU A 166 16.81 12.00 -2.83
N GLN A 167 16.09 12.21 -3.93
CA GLN A 167 15.19 13.37 -4.03
C GLN A 167 13.99 13.22 -3.09
N GLU A 168 13.48 12.00 -2.92
CA GLU A 168 12.42 11.75 -1.95
C GLU A 168 12.93 11.94 -0.51
N ALA A 169 14.15 11.45 -0.21
CA ALA A 169 14.79 11.75 1.08
C ALA A 169 15.00 13.24 1.31
N VAL A 170 15.44 13.96 0.29
CA VAL A 170 15.59 15.42 0.38
C VAL A 170 14.25 16.08 0.70
N LYS A 171 13.15 15.67 0.06
CA LYS A 171 11.81 16.21 0.39
C LYS A 171 11.42 15.90 1.83
N GLN A 172 11.66 14.70 2.31
CA GLN A 172 11.34 14.29 3.66
C GLN A 172 12.18 15.05 4.69
N ILE A 173 13.50 15.17 4.48
CA ILE A 173 14.39 15.95 5.33
C ILE A 173 13.93 17.41 5.35
N LEU A 174 13.61 17.98 4.19
CA LEU A 174 13.12 19.36 4.09
C LEU A 174 11.71 19.55 4.68
N SER A 175 10.95 18.48 4.94
CA SER A 175 9.64 18.55 5.62
C SER A 175 9.73 18.55 7.15
N GLU A 176 10.91 18.32 7.73
CA GLU A 176 11.14 18.40 9.17
C GLU A 176 10.86 19.81 9.69
N GLU A 177 9.97 19.92 10.68
CA GLU A 177 9.47 21.21 11.20
C GLU A 177 10.61 22.14 11.61
N ARG A 178 11.61 21.65 12.35
CA ARG A 178 12.78 22.40 12.76
C ARG A 178 13.58 22.94 11.58
N LEU A 179 13.78 22.11 10.56
CA LEU A 179 14.54 22.49 9.37
C LEU A 179 13.78 23.53 8.53
N GLN A 180 12.46 23.41 8.45
CA GLN A 180 11.61 24.39 7.78
C GLN A 180 11.66 25.75 8.48
N GLU A 181 11.66 25.78 9.80
CA GLU A 181 11.80 27.03 10.57
C GLU A 181 13.16 27.72 10.31
N GLU A 182 14.26 26.94 10.37
CA GLU A 182 15.60 27.43 10.07
C GLU A 182 15.72 27.96 8.63
N LEU A 183 15.22 27.22 7.65
CA LEU A 183 15.23 27.63 6.25
C LEU A 183 14.35 28.83 5.96
N SER A 184 13.21 28.95 6.63
CA SER A 184 12.33 30.10 6.53
C SER A 184 13.00 31.36 7.12
N ALA A 185 13.71 31.24 8.22
CA ALA A 185 14.47 32.33 8.80
C ALA A 185 15.59 32.83 7.87
N ILE A 186 16.31 31.89 7.23
CA ILE A 186 17.33 32.23 6.22
C ILE A 186 16.70 32.93 5.02
N ALA A 187 15.56 32.39 4.51
CA ALA A 187 14.86 32.99 3.38
C ALA A 187 14.41 34.43 3.65
N MET A 188 13.86 34.71 4.83
CA MET A 188 13.47 36.05 5.25
C MET A 188 14.66 37.00 5.34
N GLU A 189 15.79 36.53 5.86
CA GLU A 189 17.02 37.37 5.94
C GLU A 189 17.58 37.67 4.55
N VAL A 190 17.53 36.73 3.62
CA VAL A 190 17.93 36.94 2.22
C VAL A 190 17.00 37.97 1.55
N GLU A 191 15.69 37.80 1.71
CA GLU A 191 14.68 38.74 1.19
C GLU A 191 14.95 40.17 1.68
N ARG A 192 15.14 40.37 3.00
CA ARG A 192 15.46 41.66 3.62
C ARG A 192 16.73 42.26 3.01
N LYS A 193 17.81 41.49 2.85
CA LYS A 193 19.07 41.98 2.25
C LYS A 193 18.90 42.35 0.78
N LEU A 194 18.11 41.61 0.02
CA LEU A 194 17.81 41.96 -1.37
C LEU A 194 17.00 43.23 -1.47
N GLU A 195 16.05 43.47 -0.57
CA GLU A 195 15.31 44.74 -0.47
C GLU A 195 16.22 45.93 -0.15
N GLU A 196 17.15 45.75 0.79
CA GLU A 196 18.15 46.78 1.11
C GLU A 196 19.04 47.14 -0.09
N VAL A 197 19.57 46.10 -0.78
CA VAL A 197 20.40 46.32 -1.98
C VAL A 197 19.61 47.00 -3.09
N SER A 198 18.38 46.51 -3.31
CA SER A 198 17.48 47.08 -4.33
C SER A 198 17.13 48.52 -4.07
N SER A 199 16.81 48.86 -2.82
CA SER A 199 16.49 50.24 -2.39
C SER A 199 17.70 51.18 -2.57
N ARG A 200 18.91 50.76 -2.14
CA ARG A 200 20.15 51.53 -2.35
C ARG A 200 20.45 51.73 -3.83
N THR A 201 20.22 50.70 -4.65
CA THR A 201 20.43 50.79 -6.10
C THR A 201 19.50 51.84 -6.73
N LEU A 202 18.22 51.80 -6.35
CA LEU A 202 17.24 52.78 -6.81
C LEU A 202 17.57 54.21 -6.33
N GLU A 203 18.07 54.37 -5.09
CA GLU A 203 18.53 55.68 -4.61
C GLU A 203 19.68 56.21 -5.46
N LYS A 204 20.69 55.39 -5.73
CA LYS A 204 21.81 55.79 -6.58
C LYS A 204 21.40 56.06 -8.03
N LEU A 205 20.47 55.30 -8.54
CA LEU A 205 19.90 55.55 -9.88
C LEU A 205 19.10 56.87 -9.91
N ARG A 206 18.38 57.19 -8.84
CA ARG A 206 17.61 58.45 -8.73
C ARG A 206 18.54 59.69 -8.70
N GLU A 207 19.74 59.55 -8.10
CA GLU A 207 20.76 60.61 -8.17
C GLU A 207 21.24 60.86 -9.63
N MET A 208 21.28 59.84 -10.47
CA MET A 208 21.75 59.90 -11.86
C MET A 208 20.63 60.22 -12.84
N SER A 209 19.47 59.62 -12.70
CA SER A 209 18.33 59.75 -13.60
C SER A 209 17.00 59.46 -12.84
N PRO A 210 16.35 60.53 -12.35
CA PRO A 210 15.08 60.40 -11.62
C PRO A 210 13.96 59.73 -12.46
N GLU A 211 13.92 60.02 -13.74
CA GLU A 211 12.89 59.48 -14.65
C GLU A 211 13.00 57.98 -14.77
N VAL A 212 14.20 57.44 -14.95
CA VAL A 212 14.47 56.02 -15.04
C VAL A 212 14.19 55.33 -13.72
N ALA A 213 14.64 55.89 -12.61
CA ALA A 213 14.42 55.33 -11.28
C ALA A 213 12.94 55.22 -10.92
N ASN A 214 12.12 56.17 -11.33
CA ASN A 214 10.67 56.16 -11.07
C ASN A 214 9.91 55.17 -11.98
N SER A 215 10.51 54.72 -13.07
CA SER A 215 9.91 53.72 -13.96
C SER A 215 10.22 52.27 -13.55
N LEU A 216 11.14 52.07 -12.61
CA LEU A 216 11.58 50.75 -12.16
C LEU A 216 10.91 50.33 -10.87
N ASN A 217 10.38 49.13 -10.84
CA ASN A 217 9.82 48.50 -9.64
C ASN A 217 10.51 47.14 -9.44
N PRO A 218 11.41 46.99 -8.48
CA PRO A 218 12.08 45.71 -8.21
C PRO A 218 11.06 44.66 -7.77
N VAL A 219 11.10 43.49 -8.37
CA VAL A 219 10.28 42.35 -7.98
C VAL A 219 11.19 41.35 -7.26
N ILE A 220 11.08 41.31 -5.94
CA ILE A 220 11.79 40.34 -5.09
C ILE A 220 10.81 39.22 -4.76
N PRO A 221 11.14 37.93 -5.06
CA PRO A 221 10.31 36.82 -4.66
C PRO A 221 10.20 36.75 -3.13
N SER A 222 9.00 36.56 -2.61
CA SER A 222 8.80 36.40 -1.17
C SER A 222 9.47 35.13 -0.64
N ALA A 223 9.93 35.13 0.59
CA ALA A 223 10.52 33.97 1.27
C ALA A 223 9.59 32.75 1.20
N SER A 224 8.28 32.97 1.30
CA SER A 224 7.27 31.92 1.19
C SER A 224 7.13 31.28 -0.21
N SER A 225 7.65 31.92 -1.25
CA SER A 225 7.63 31.42 -2.63
C SER A 225 8.84 30.54 -2.99
N LEU A 226 9.86 30.50 -2.12
CA LEU A 226 11.07 29.72 -2.34
C LEU A 226 10.80 28.22 -2.15
N LYS A 227 11.13 27.42 -3.15
CA LYS A 227 11.06 25.97 -3.08
C LYS A 227 12.46 25.41 -2.80
N TRP A 228 12.76 25.09 -1.56
CA TRP A 228 14.04 24.53 -1.15
C TRP A 228 14.39 23.22 -1.86
N SER A 229 13.37 22.43 -2.23
CA SER A 229 13.56 21.23 -3.06
C SER A 229 14.28 21.51 -4.38
N ASP A 230 14.15 22.71 -4.93
CA ASP A 230 14.80 23.10 -6.19
C ASP A 230 16.31 23.27 -6.04
N VAL A 231 16.78 23.63 -4.85
CA VAL A 231 18.21 23.76 -4.52
C VAL A 231 18.90 22.39 -4.55
N PHE A 232 18.19 21.34 -4.17
CA PHE A 232 18.72 19.98 -4.04
C PHE A 232 18.35 19.07 -5.24
N LYS A 233 17.80 19.61 -6.33
CA LYS A 233 17.44 18.86 -7.54
C LYS A 233 18.58 18.08 -8.19
N LYS A 234 19.83 18.41 -7.88
CA LYS A 234 21.00 17.78 -8.48
C LYS A 234 21.65 16.73 -7.58
N VAL A 235 21.06 16.42 -6.42
CA VAL A 235 21.56 15.35 -5.57
C VAL A 235 21.23 14.02 -6.25
N SER A 236 22.25 13.24 -6.58
CA SER A 236 22.11 11.94 -7.24
C SER A 236 23.20 10.98 -6.78
N ILE A 237 22.90 9.68 -6.84
CA ILE A 237 23.90 8.63 -6.64
C ILE A 237 24.54 8.33 -8.00
N SER A 238 25.87 8.41 -8.09
CA SER A 238 26.63 7.93 -9.24
C SER A 238 27.32 6.60 -8.92
N GLY A 239 27.37 5.69 -9.89
CA GLY A 239 28.14 4.44 -9.76
C GLY A 239 29.60 4.61 -10.21
N ASP A 240 30.36 3.50 -10.19
CA ASP A 240 31.80 3.44 -10.42
C ASP A 240 32.30 4.09 -11.74
N GLU A 241 31.43 4.25 -12.73
CA GLU A 241 31.75 4.87 -14.02
C GLU A 241 31.08 6.26 -14.17
N GLY A 242 30.63 6.89 -13.08
CA GLY A 242 29.91 8.16 -13.15
C GLY A 242 28.53 8.08 -13.79
N ILE A 243 27.99 6.86 -14.00
CA ILE A 243 26.66 6.66 -14.57
C ILE A 243 25.62 6.88 -13.46
N PRO A 244 24.75 7.89 -13.60
CA PRO A 244 23.69 8.13 -12.63
C PRO A 244 22.75 6.94 -12.48
N VAL A 245 22.19 6.72 -11.29
CA VAL A 245 21.24 5.61 -10.99
C VAL A 245 20.07 5.60 -11.96
N ASN A 246 19.56 6.77 -12.34
CA ASN A 246 18.45 6.89 -13.28
C ASN A 246 18.76 6.40 -14.71
N LYS A 247 20.04 6.22 -15.06
CA LYS A 247 20.48 5.63 -16.34
C LYS A 247 20.80 4.13 -16.25
N ARG A 248 20.72 3.54 -15.06
CA ARG A 248 20.93 2.09 -14.87
C ARG A 248 19.66 1.29 -15.17
N GLY A 249 19.80 -0.01 -15.34
CA GLY A 249 18.67 -0.92 -15.58
C GLY A 249 17.65 -0.87 -14.43
N SER A 250 16.39 -1.12 -14.75
CA SER A 250 15.25 -1.07 -13.81
C SER A 250 15.49 -1.91 -12.54
N GLY A 251 16.12 -3.06 -12.67
CA GLY A 251 16.47 -3.95 -11.58
C GLY A 251 17.39 -3.32 -10.54
N VAL A 252 18.48 -2.70 -10.98
CA VAL A 252 19.43 -2.02 -10.09
C VAL A 252 18.76 -0.86 -9.37
N LYS A 253 17.93 -0.09 -10.08
CA LYS A 253 17.17 1.03 -9.49
C LYS A 253 16.26 0.55 -8.35
N ARG A 254 15.55 -0.56 -8.56
CA ARG A 254 14.64 -1.13 -7.54
C ARG A 254 15.39 -1.60 -6.30
N LEU A 255 16.52 -2.27 -6.46
CA LEU A 255 17.36 -2.70 -5.33
C LEU A 255 17.89 -1.51 -4.53
N ILE A 256 18.36 -0.46 -5.20
CA ILE A 256 18.83 0.76 -4.53
C ILE A 256 17.67 1.42 -3.78
N LEU A 257 16.53 1.56 -4.43
CA LEU A 257 15.33 2.15 -3.87
C LEU A 257 14.88 1.40 -2.61
N LEU A 258 14.80 0.07 -2.68
CA LEU A 258 14.41 -0.76 -1.52
C LEU A 258 15.35 -0.57 -0.33
N ASN A 259 16.67 -0.64 -0.56
CA ASN A 259 17.64 -0.47 0.53
C ASN A 259 17.61 0.94 1.11
N PHE A 260 17.32 1.94 0.27
CA PHE A 260 17.12 3.30 0.73
C PHE A 260 15.91 3.41 1.68
N PHE A 261 14.79 2.77 1.34
CA PHE A 261 13.61 2.77 2.21
C PHE A 261 13.83 1.98 3.50
N ARG A 262 14.58 0.87 3.42
CA ARG A 262 14.98 0.13 4.62
C ARG A 262 15.78 1.02 5.58
N ALA A 263 16.79 1.72 5.07
CA ALA A 263 17.59 2.65 5.85
C ALA A 263 16.75 3.82 6.42
N GLU A 264 15.79 4.35 5.65
CA GLU A 264 14.88 5.39 6.10
C GLU A 264 13.90 4.90 7.17
N ALA A 265 13.39 3.65 7.03
CA ALA A 265 12.56 3.02 8.05
C ALA A 265 13.32 2.86 9.37
N GLU A 266 14.55 2.34 9.31
CA GLU A 266 15.43 2.18 10.47
C GLU A 266 15.71 3.53 11.15
N ARG A 267 15.96 4.59 10.36
CA ARG A 267 16.17 5.94 10.87
C ARG A 267 14.93 6.48 11.58
N ARG A 268 13.74 6.36 10.98
CA ARG A 268 12.48 6.87 11.56
C ARG A 268 12.11 6.16 12.85
N ILE A 269 12.33 4.85 12.93
CA ILE A 269 12.10 4.07 14.15
C ILE A 269 13.09 4.51 15.24
N ALA A 270 14.34 4.81 14.88
CA ALA A 270 15.32 5.33 15.82
C ALA A 270 14.96 6.73 16.36
N ASP A 271 14.44 7.61 15.48
CA ASP A 271 14.02 8.97 15.82
C ASP A 271 12.67 9.00 16.58
N ASN A 272 11.75 8.13 16.25
CA ASN A 272 10.44 8.00 16.89
C ASN A 272 10.04 6.51 17.01
N PRO A 273 10.22 5.88 18.15
CA PRO A 273 9.88 4.47 18.36
C PRO A 273 8.41 4.11 18.12
N ASN A 274 7.52 5.11 18.11
CA ASN A 274 6.09 4.93 17.84
C ASN A 274 5.72 5.17 16.36
N ALA A 275 6.68 5.51 15.50
CA ALA A 275 6.41 5.65 14.07
C ALA A 275 6.18 4.30 13.42
N SER A 276 5.11 4.17 12.65
CA SER A 276 4.84 2.99 11.82
C SER A 276 4.88 3.34 10.33
N ILE A 277 5.24 2.36 9.50
CA ILE A 277 5.43 2.55 8.06
C ILE A 277 4.72 1.42 7.30
N ILE A 278 4.01 1.78 6.23
CA ILE A 278 3.42 0.84 5.28
C ILE A 278 4.09 1.04 3.93
N TYR A 279 4.80 0.01 3.46
CA TYR A 279 5.34 -0.05 2.11
C TYR A 279 4.38 -0.81 1.20
N ALA A 280 3.88 -0.16 0.17
CA ALA A 280 3.12 -0.79 -0.89
C ALA A 280 3.98 -0.83 -2.17
N ILE A 281 4.24 -2.04 -2.69
CA ILE A 281 5.19 -2.24 -3.78
C ILE A 281 4.50 -3.03 -4.88
N GLU A 282 4.36 -2.42 -6.06
CA GLU A 282 3.78 -3.07 -7.23
C GLU A 282 4.85 -3.90 -7.95
N GLU A 283 4.55 -5.18 -8.16
CA GLU A 283 5.33 -6.11 -8.98
C GLU A 283 6.85 -5.96 -8.77
N PRO A 284 7.37 -6.17 -7.54
CA PRO A 284 8.78 -5.93 -7.23
C PRO A 284 9.74 -6.74 -8.11
N GLU A 285 9.26 -7.86 -8.64
CA GLU A 285 10.00 -8.78 -9.50
C GLU A 285 10.15 -8.32 -10.95
N THR A 286 9.33 -7.39 -11.43
CA THR A 286 9.31 -6.98 -12.85
C THR A 286 10.66 -6.45 -13.30
N SER A 287 11.12 -6.91 -14.46
CA SER A 287 12.41 -6.57 -15.05
C SER A 287 13.64 -6.99 -14.22
N GLN A 288 13.50 -7.97 -13.31
CA GLN A 288 14.56 -8.53 -12.52
C GLN A 288 15.00 -9.90 -13.06
N HIS A 289 16.30 -10.17 -12.98
CA HIS A 289 16.80 -11.53 -13.17
C HIS A 289 16.40 -12.42 -12.00
N THR A 290 16.13 -13.70 -12.23
CA THR A 290 15.58 -14.64 -11.22
C THR A 290 16.34 -14.65 -9.89
N GLU A 291 17.67 -14.56 -9.92
CA GLU A 291 18.48 -14.48 -8.68
C GLU A 291 18.25 -13.18 -7.90
N ASN A 292 18.08 -12.07 -8.61
CA ASN A 292 17.79 -10.79 -7.99
C ASN A 292 16.37 -10.74 -7.42
N GLN A 293 15.41 -11.43 -8.08
CA GLN A 293 14.04 -11.59 -7.54
C GLN A 293 14.07 -12.29 -6.18
N LYS A 294 14.85 -13.37 -6.05
CA LYS A 294 14.99 -14.08 -4.76
C LYS A 294 15.51 -13.17 -3.66
N LYS A 295 16.64 -12.50 -3.91
CA LYS A 295 17.25 -11.56 -2.95
C LYS A 295 16.32 -10.42 -2.58
N LEU A 296 15.56 -9.91 -3.56
CA LEU A 296 14.60 -8.84 -3.35
C LEU A 296 13.46 -9.29 -2.42
N ILE A 297 12.88 -10.46 -2.66
CA ILE A 297 11.80 -10.99 -1.81
C ILE A 297 12.32 -11.31 -0.40
N GLU A 298 13.52 -11.89 -0.27
CA GLU A 298 14.14 -12.13 1.03
C GLU A 298 14.34 -10.81 1.80
N ALA A 299 14.81 -9.75 1.14
CA ALA A 299 14.97 -8.44 1.76
C ALA A 299 13.62 -7.78 2.14
N LEU A 300 12.55 -8.03 1.37
CA LEU A 300 11.21 -7.55 1.72
C LEU A 300 10.60 -8.31 2.89
N LEU A 301 10.84 -9.62 2.99
CA LEU A 301 10.47 -10.42 4.14
C LEU A 301 11.21 -9.94 5.40
N GLU A 302 12.54 -9.76 5.34
CA GLU A 302 13.31 -9.18 6.45
C GLU A 302 12.78 -7.81 6.87
N LEU A 303 12.39 -6.97 5.90
CA LEU A 303 11.81 -5.65 6.17
C LEU A 303 10.47 -5.76 6.90
N SER A 304 9.65 -6.77 6.57
CA SER A 304 8.36 -7.00 7.23
C SER A 304 8.47 -7.47 8.68
N GLU A 305 9.62 -8.02 9.08
CA GLU A 305 9.92 -8.41 10.46
C GLU A 305 10.37 -7.23 11.36
N VAL A 306 10.65 -6.08 10.76
CA VAL A 306 11.00 -4.86 11.50
C VAL A 306 9.75 -4.33 12.20
N ASN A 307 9.85 -4.12 13.52
CA ASN A 307 8.75 -3.57 14.32
C ASN A 307 8.15 -2.31 13.67
N SER A 308 6.83 -2.19 13.72
CA SER A 308 6.08 -1.05 13.17
C SER A 308 6.22 -0.88 11.65
N THR A 309 6.61 -1.94 10.92
CA THR A 309 6.72 -1.94 9.47
C THR A 309 5.77 -2.98 8.87
N GLN A 310 4.98 -2.56 7.89
CA GLN A 310 4.14 -3.45 7.08
C GLN A 310 4.56 -3.36 5.62
N VAL A 311 4.62 -4.52 4.95
CA VAL A 311 4.96 -4.61 3.54
C VAL A 311 3.80 -5.27 2.78
N ILE A 312 3.24 -4.55 1.83
CA ILE A 312 2.19 -5.02 0.94
C ILE A 312 2.76 -5.06 -0.48
N ILE A 313 2.73 -6.22 -1.10
CA ILE A 313 3.21 -6.38 -2.48
C ILE A 313 2.09 -6.87 -3.39
N THR A 314 2.08 -6.42 -4.63
CA THR A 314 1.33 -7.07 -5.71
C THR A 314 2.31 -7.87 -6.56
N THR A 315 1.92 -9.03 -7.03
CA THR A 315 2.78 -9.86 -7.89
C THR A 315 1.96 -10.69 -8.86
N HIS A 316 2.52 -10.92 -10.05
CA HIS A 316 2.07 -11.89 -11.03
C HIS A 316 3.07 -13.06 -11.16
N SER A 317 4.03 -13.17 -10.25
CA SER A 317 5.08 -14.18 -10.31
C SER A 317 4.80 -15.37 -9.38
N ALA A 318 4.59 -16.53 -9.97
CA ALA A 318 4.51 -17.79 -9.25
C ALA A 318 5.75 -18.05 -8.36
N ASN A 319 6.93 -17.64 -8.82
CA ASN A 319 8.16 -17.77 -8.04
C ASN A 319 8.20 -16.90 -6.79
N VAL A 320 7.54 -15.75 -6.82
CA VAL A 320 7.37 -14.88 -5.64
C VAL A 320 6.41 -15.55 -4.65
N VAL A 321 5.25 -16.01 -5.13
CA VAL A 321 4.24 -16.69 -4.30
C VAL A 321 4.83 -17.89 -3.56
N LYS A 322 5.66 -18.72 -4.23
CA LYS A 322 6.33 -19.88 -3.62
C LYS A 322 7.29 -19.54 -2.47
N LYS A 323 7.58 -18.26 -2.25
CA LYS A 323 8.47 -17.78 -1.17
C LYS A 323 7.73 -17.16 0.01
N LEU A 324 6.44 -16.89 -0.15
CA LEU A 324 5.62 -16.21 0.85
C LEU A 324 4.92 -17.21 1.76
N ASP A 325 4.57 -16.75 2.95
CA ASP A 325 3.73 -17.52 3.84
C ASP A 325 2.28 -17.53 3.32
N TYR A 326 1.67 -18.68 3.36
CA TYR A 326 0.34 -18.90 2.79
C TYR A 326 -0.74 -17.98 3.38
N SER A 327 -0.68 -17.77 4.68
CA SER A 327 -1.60 -16.89 5.42
C SER A 327 -1.55 -15.42 4.96
N ASN A 328 -0.43 -15.01 4.36
CA ASN A 328 -0.21 -13.65 3.88
C ASN A 328 -0.72 -13.41 2.46
N LEU A 329 -1.19 -14.47 1.78
CA LEU A 329 -1.66 -14.37 0.41
C LEU A 329 -3.11 -13.86 0.34
N ARG A 330 -3.38 -12.99 -0.61
CA ARG A 330 -4.71 -12.52 -0.99
C ARG A 330 -4.85 -12.62 -2.49
N LEU A 331 -5.89 -13.31 -2.95
CA LEU A 331 -6.22 -13.45 -4.37
C LEU A 331 -7.18 -12.33 -4.78
N ILE A 332 -6.81 -11.60 -5.82
CA ILE A 332 -7.69 -10.60 -6.42
C ILE A 332 -8.27 -11.17 -7.71
N SER A 333 -9.59 -11.32 -7.73
CA SER A 333 -10.33 -11.87 -8.87
C SER A 333 -11.27 -10.82 -9.47
N ASN A 334 -11.60 -10.99 -10.76
CA ASN A 334 -12.65 -10.21 -11.40
C ASN A 334 -13.96 -10.98 -11.29
N SER A 335 -15.01 -10.33 -10.78
CA SER A 335 -16.38 -10.82 -10.80
C SER A 335 -17.25 -9.89 -11.66
N ASP A 336 -18.48 -10.32 -11.96
CA ASP A 336 -19.46 -9.49 -12.69
C ASP A 336 -19.81 -8.19 -11.93
N GLU A 337 -19.66 -8.19 -10.62
CA GLU A 337 -19.91 -7.04 -9.74
C GLU A 337 -18.68 -6.16 -9.50
N GLY A 338 -17.50 -6.56 -9.99
CA GLY A 338 -16.23 -5.85 -9.81
C GLY A 338 -15.09 -6.75 -9.38
N LYS A 339 -14.09 -6.17 -8.68
CA LYS A 339 -12.97 -6.93 -8.14
C LYS A 339 -13.28 -7.43 -6.74
N THR A 340 -12.99 -8.70 -6.49
CA THR A 340 -13.08 -9.32 -5.17
C THR A 340 -11.68 -9.61 -4.63
N VAL A 341 -11.53 -9.53 -3.32
CA VAL A 341 -10.30 -9.91 -2.60
C VAL A 341 -10.64 -11.08 -1.69
N GLU A 342 -9.98 -12.20 -1.91
CA GLU A 342 -10.25 -13.42 -1.17
C GLU A 342 -8.99 -13.87 -0.42
N THR A 343 -9.18 -14.36 0.81
CA THR A 343 -8.14 -15.13 1.49
C THR A 343 -7.98 -16.44 0.75
N VAL A 344 -6.76 -16.75 0.35
CA VAL A 344 -6.49 -17.98 -0.38
C VAL A 344 -6.61 -19.16 0.58
N LEU A 345 -7.70 -19.89 0.47
CA LEU A 345 -7.88 -21.18 1.15
C LEU A 345 -7.82 -22.24 0.06
N PRO A 346 -6.78 -23.08 0.00
CA PRO A 346 -6.76 -24.20 -0.94
C PRO A 346 -7.87 -25.17 -0.56
N GLY A 347 -8.68 -25.54 -1.54
CA GLY A 347 -9.82 -26.40 -1.33
C GLY A 347 -9.63 -27.82 -1.88
N GLN A 348 -8.51 -28.10 -2.56
CA GLN A 348 -8.30 -29.37 -3.27
C GLN A 348 -7.48 -30.36 -2.45
N LEU A 349 -6.48 -29.89 -1.75
CA LEU A 349 -5.64 -30.72 -0.89
C LEU A 349 -5.96 -30.44 0.58
N PRO A 350 -5.83 -31.43 1.47
CA PRO A 350 -6.11 -31.26 2.90
C PRO A 350 -5.08 -30.37 3.62
N TYR A 351 -4.07 -29.90 2.91
CA TYR A 351 -3.04 -29.00 3.37
C TYR A 351 -2.81 -27.87 2.36
N PRO A 352 -2.37 -26.69 2.82
CA PRO A 352 -2.07 -25.57 1.94
C PRO A 352 -1.02 -25.93 0.88
N SER A 353 -1.31 -25.68 -0.40
CA SER A 353 -0.40 -25.87 -1.52
C SER A 353 -0.17 -24.58 -2.29
N LEU A 354 1.10 -24.14 -2.35
CA LEU A 354 1.49 -22.98 -3.16
C LEU A 354 1.40 -23.28 -4.66
N ASN A 355 1.53 -24.54 -5.09
CA ASN A 355 1.31 -24.94 -6.48
C ASN A 355 -0.16 -24.81 -6.86
N GLU A 356 -1.08 -25.17 -5.94
CA GLU A 356 -2.51 -24.94 -6.13
C GLU A 356 -2.85 -23.45 -6.24
N VAL A 357 -2.28 -22.62 -5.37
CA VAL A 357 -2.46 -21.16 -5.43
C VAL A 357 -2.00 -20.62 -6.78
N ASN A 358 -0.84 -21.03 -7.27
CA ASN A 358 -0.32 -20.58 -8.56
C ASN A 358 -1.20 -21.04 -9.72
N TYR A 359 -1.72 -22.27 -9.65
CA TYR A 359 -2.67 -22.75 -10.65
C TYR A 359 -3.96 -21.92 -10.67
N LEU A 360 -4.50 -21.60 -9.50
CA LEU A 360 -5.75 -20.82 -9.36
C LEU A 360 -5.56 -19.35 -9.74
N ALA A 361 -4.47 -18.74 -9.26
CA ALA A 361 -4.23 -17.30 -9.43
C ALA A 361 -3.68 -16.94 -10.81
N PHE A 362 -2.78 -17.77 -11.36
CA PHE A 362 -2.02 -17.44 -12.57
C PHE A 362 -2.27 -18.43 -13.72
N SER A 363 -3.12 -19.43 -13.51
CA SER A 363 -3.31 -20.53 -14.46
C SER A 363 -1.99 -21.24 -14.79
N GLU A 364 -1.05 -21.29 -13.82
CA GLU A 364 0.25 -21.92 -14.00
C GLU A 364 0.09 -23.44 -14.04
N VAL A 365 0.31 -24.00 -15.23
CA VAL A 365 0.30 -25.44 -15.45
C VAL A 365 1.69 -26.00 -15.15
N SER A 366 1.91 -26.54 -13.95
CA SER A 366 3.23 -27.01 -13.52
C SER A 366 3.28 -28.54 -13.28
N GLU A 367 4.46 -29.11 -13.54
CA GLU A 367 4.76 -30.51 -13.25
C GLU A 367 4.71 -30.80 -11.75
N GLU A 368 5.11 -29.82 -10.93
CA GLU A 368 5.07 -29.89 -9.48
C GLU A 368 3.64 -30.09 -8.97
N TYR A 369 2.69 -29.29 -9.49
CA TYR A 369 1.30 -29.39 -9.08
C TYR A 369 0.68 -30.73 -9.53
N HIS A 370 1.00 -31.16 -10.76
CA HIS A 370 0.60 -32.48 -11.24
C HIS A 370 1.09 -33.60 -10.32
N ASN A 371 2.38 -33.56 -9.93
CA ASN A 371 2.99 -34.54 -9.04
C ASN A 371 2.38 -34.54 -7.64
N GLU A 372 2.03 -33.37 -7.14
CA GLU A 372 1.40 -33.20 -5.83
C GLU A 372 0.00 -33.86 -5.78
N LEU A 373 -0.84 -33.56 -6.76
CA LEU A 373 -2.18 -34.19 -6.89
C LEU A 373 -2.08 -35.68 -7.09
N TYR A 374 -1.17 -36.11 -7.96
CA TYR A 374 -0.94 -37.55 -8.23
C TYR A 374 -0.50 -38.26 -6.95
N GLY A 375 0.49 -37.72 -6.25
CA GLY A 375 1.01 -38.29 -5.03
C GLY A 375 -0.03 -38.39 -3.92
N TYR A 376 -0.92 -37.39 -3.81
CA TYR A 376 -2.03 -37.42 -2.86
C TYR A 376 -2.99 -38.58 -3.14
N ILE A 377 -3.45 -38.75 -4.40
CA ILE A 377 -4.35 -39.86 -4.79
C ILE A 377 -3.70 -41.23 -4.55
N GLU A 378 -2.39 -41.33 -4.81
CA GLU A 378 -1.62 -42.55 -4.57
C GLU A 378 -1.49 -42.86 -3.08
N ALA A 379 -1.20 -41.85 -2.25
CA ALA A 379 -1.07 -41.97 -0.81
C ALA A 379 -2.38 -42.38 -0.12
N GLU A 380 -3.53 -41.88 -0.62
CA GLU A 380 -4.86 -42.28 -0.17
C GLU A 380 -5.28 -43.64 -0.67
N GLY A 381 -4.43 -44.36 -1.43
CA GLY A 381 -4.73 -45.67 -1.99
C GLY A 381 -5.84 -45.70 -3.05
N GLN A 382 -6.16 -44.52 -3.61
CA GLN A 382 -7.28 -44.34 -4.56
C GLN A 382 -6.86 -44.41 -6.03
N TRP A 383 -5.58 -44.74 -6.29
CA TRP A 383 -5.06 -44.73 -7.67
C TRP A 383 -5.80 -45.67 -8.63
N ASP A 384 -6.18 -46.89 -8.19
CA ASP A 384 -6.92 -47.79 -9.03
C ASP A 384 -8.35 -47.31 -9.30
N ALA A 385 -8.99 -46.67 -8.34
CA ALA A 385 -10.29 -46.01 -8.50
C ALA A 385 -10.19 -44.84 -9.49
N TYR A 386 -9.14 -44.06 -9.43
CA TYR A 386 -8.89 -42.97 -10.37
C TYR A 386 -8.77 -43.46 -11.81
N LYS A 387 -8.04 -44.55 -12.03
CA LYS A 387 -7.83 -45.13 -13.38
C LYS A 387 -9.10 -45.75 -13.98
N ALA A 388 -10.03 -46.20 -13.15
CA ALA A 388 -11.18 -46.95 -13.60
C ALA A 388 -11.99 -46.20 -14.67
N GLY A 389 -12.20 -46.84 -15.82
CA GLY A 389 -12.98 -46.26 -16.92
C GLY A 389 -12.34 -45.15 -17.73
N LYS A 390 -11.11 -44.76 -17.40
CA LYS A 390 -10.38 -43.73 -18.16
C LYS A 390 -9.70 -44.29 -19.40
N PRO A 391 -9.60 -43.52 -20.50
CA PRO A 391 -8.88 -43.95 -21.68
C PRO A 391 -7.40 -44.16 -21.40
N THR A 392 -6.81 -45.21 -22.02
CA THR A 392 -5.39 -45.52 -21.91
C THR A 392 -4.67 -45.24 -23.21
N MET A 393 -3.37 -45.01 -23.12
CA MET A 393 -2.46 -44.78 -24.23
C MET A 393 -1.20 -45.62 -24.08
N PRO A 394 -0.50 -45.96 -25.19
CA PRO A 394 0.68 -46.79 -25.12
C PRO A 394 1.86 -46.02 -24.50
N TYR A 395 2.58 -46.68 -23.59
CA TYR A 395 3.82 -46.22 -23.00
C TYR A 395 4.91 -47.28 -23.10
N ILE A 396 6.06 -46.93 -23.65
CA ILE A 396 7.20 -47.84 -23.77
C ILE A 396 8.08 -47.65 -22.54
N LYS A 397 8.11 -48.66 -21.67
CA LYS A 397 8.92 -48.71 -20.46
C LYS A 397 10.26 -49.37 -20.71
N ILE A 398 11.33 -48.77 -20.22
CA ILE A 398 12.68 -49.33 -20.22
C ILE A 398 12.85 -50.21 -18.98
N LEU A 399 13.17 -51.46 -19.17
CA LEU A 399 13.43 -52.43 -18.08
C LEU A 399 14.90 -52.48 -17.73
N ARG A 400 15.22 -53.05 -16.55
CA ARG A 400 16.61 -53.32 -16.16
C ARG A 400 17.27 -54.21 -17.24
N GLY A 401 18.41 -53.72 -17.78
CA GLY A 401 19.10 -54.40 -18.87
C GLY A 401 18.82 -53.85 -20.26
N GLY A 402 18.04 -52.75 -20.39
CA GLY A 402 17.84 -52.03 -21.65
C GLY A 402 16.76 -52.58 -22.58
N SER A 403 16.09 -53.68 -22.21
CA SER A 403 14.94 -54.16 -22.97
C SER A 403 13.72 -53.27 -22.72
N THR A 404 12.81 -53.21 -23.68
CA THR A 404 11.59 -52.41 -23.60
C THR A 404 10.34 -53.26 -23.47
N ARG A 405 9.30 -52.73 -22.80
CA ARG A 405 7.96 -53.30 -22.73
C ARG A 405 6.94 -52.16 -22.98
N GLN A 406 5.93 -52.47 -23.76
CA GLN A 406 4.82 -51.55 -23.99
C GLN A 406 3.69 -51.87 -22.99
N ASP A 407 3.33 -50.85 -22.22
CA ASP A 407 2.22 -50.89 -21.26
C ASP A 407 1.10 -49.93 -21.74
N GLN A 408 -0.14 -50.14 -21.27
CA GLN A 408 -1.26 -49.22 -21.49
C GLN A 408 -1.47 -48.42 -20.20
N VAL A 409 -1.31 -47.10 -20.26
CA VAL A 409 -1.38 -46.25 -19.09
C VAL A 409 -2.38 -45.10 -19.32
N VAL A 410 -2.98 -44.57 -18.27
CA VAL A 410 -3.81 -43.36 -18.34
C VAL A 410 -2.93 -42.13 -18.53
N LEU A 411 -3.50 -41.02 -19.04
CA LEU A 411 -2.77 -39.78 -19.33
C LEU A 411 -1.93 -39.30 -18.13
N SER A 412 -2.49 -39.33 -16.93
CA SER A 412 -1.77 -38.84 -15.74
C SER A 412 -0.58 -39.72 -15.35
N GLU A 413 -0.69 -41.04 -15.59
CA GLU A 413 0.41 -41.98 -15.39
C GLU A 413 1.50 -41.81 -16.46
N TYR A 414 1.09 -41.56 -17.71
CA TYR A 414 1.99 -41.26 -18.82
C TYR A 414 2.85 -40.04 -18.52
N ILE A 415 2.22 -38.93 -18.09
CA ILE A 415 2.91 -37.68 -17.74
C ILE A 415 3.84 -37.90 -16.54
N ARG A 416 3.36 -38.55 -15.48
CA ARG A 416 4.20 -38.84 -14.30
C ARG A 416 5.43 -39.64 -14.67
N HIS A 417 5.30 -40.65 -15.52
CA HIS A 417 6.44 -41.43 -15.97
C HIS A 417 7.46 -40.57 -16.75
N GLN A 418 7.03 -39.63 -17.57
CA GLN A 418 7.93 -38.76 -18.30
C GLN A 418 8.63 -37.75 -17.41
N ILE A 419 7.94 -37.21 -16.42
CA ILE A 419 8.56 -36.28 -15.43
C ILE A 419 9.65 -37.01 -14.64
N HIS A 420 9.40 -38.28 -14.23
CA HIS A 420 10.35 -39.04 -13.41
C HIS A 420 11.41 -39.78 -14.21
N HIS A 421 11.19 -40.01 -15.51
CA HIS A 421 12.09 -40.73 -16.41
C HIS A 421 12.37 -39.90 -17.69
N PRO A 422 12.95 -38.69 -17.57
CA PRO A 422 13.24 -37.83 -18.73
C PRO A 422 14.25 -38.47 -19.70
N GLU A 423 15.03 -39.45 -19.25
CA GLU A 423 15.95 -40.24 -20.07
C GLU A 423 15.24 -41.18 -21.05
N ASN A 424 13.94 -41.47 -20.85
CA ASN A 424 13.17 -42.36 -21.70
C ASN A 424 12.63 -41.67 -22.96
N THR A 425 13.45 -41.63 -24.00
CA THR A 425 13.14 -40.96 -25.28
C THR A 425 12.28 -41.80 -26.24
N HIS A 426 11.84 -43.02 -25.84
CA HIS A 426 10.98 -43.86 -26.68
C HIS A 426 9.53 -43.37 -26.79
N ASN A 427 9.14 -42.45 -25.92
CA ASN A 427 7.79 -41.90 -25.90
C ASN A 427 7.83 -40.40 -26.29
N PRO A 428 6.86 -39.93 -27.11
CA PRO A 428 6.74 -38.49 -27.36
C PRO A 428 6.55 -37.71 -26.03
N HIS A 429 7.23 -36.60 -25.90
CA HIS A 429 7.04 -35.75 -24.70
C HIS A 429 5.59 -35.24 -24.65
N PHE A 430 5.02 -35.16 -23.45
CA PHE A 430 3.68 -34.62 -23.28
C PHE A 430 3.65 -33.11 -23.62
N THR A 431 2.51 -32.65 -24.09
CA THR A 431 2.26 -31.24 -24.35
C THR A 431 1.74 -30.50 -23.11
N GLU A 432 1.87 -29.20 -23.07
CA GLU A 432 1.28 -28.36 -22.01
C GLU A 432 -0.24 -28.60 -21.89
N GLN A 433 -0.95 -28.74 -23.02
CA GLN A 433 -2.37 -29.05 -23.04
C GLN A 433 -2.69 -30.42 -22.40
N GLN A 434 -1.84 -31.42 -22.60
CA GLN A 434 -1.98 -32.72 -21.96
C GLN A 434 -1.73 -32.62 -20.46
N LEU A 435 -0.74 -31.85 -20.03
CA LEU A 435 -0.47 -31.60 -18.61
C LEU A 435 -1.66 -30.89 -17.95
N GLN A 436 -2.19 -29.84 -18.58
CA GLN A 436 -3.37 -29.12 -18.10
C GLN A 436 -4.58 -30.03 -17.99
N THR A 437 -4.84 -30.87 -19.02
CA THR A 437 -5.95 -31.86 -19.00
C THR A 437 -5.77 -32.85 -17.86
N SER A 438 -4.55 -33.32 -17.65
CA SER A 438 -4.25 -34.24 -16.56
C SER A 438 -4.44 -33.61 -15.18
N ILE A 439 -3.96 -32.39 -14.97
CA ILE A 439 -4.18 -31.66 -13.71
C ILE A 439 -5.68 -31.53 -13.44
N GLN A 440 -6.47 -31.14 -14.44
CA GLN A 440 -7.92 -31.01 -14.24
C GLN A 440 -8.58 -32.35 -13.87
N LEU A 441 -8.22 -33.42 -14.55
CA LEU A 441 -8.73 -34.77 -14.23
C LEU A 441 -8.36 -35.26 -12.81
N LEU A 442 -7.15 -34.92 -12.36
CA LEU A 442 -6.70 -35.24 -11.01
C LEU A 442 -7.46 -34.39 -9.98
N ARG A 443 -7.62 -33.07 -10.22
CA ARG A 443 -8.39 -32.16 -9.38
C ARG A 443 -9.84 -32.60 -9.20
N ASP A 444 -10.52 -32.91 -10.33
CA ASP A 444 -11.91 -33.34 -10.32
C ASP A 444 -12.07 -34.63 -9.48
N PHE A 445 -11.09 -35.53 -9.55
CA PHE A 445 -11.12 -36.74 -8.75
C PHE A 445 -10.83 -36.48 -7.26
N VAL A 446 -9.85 -35.64 -6.95
CA VAL A 446 -9.55 -35.27 -5.55
C VAL A 446 -10.77 -34.69 -4.85
N GLN A 447 -11.58 -33.87 -5.54
CA GLN A 447 -12.85 -33.35 -4.99
C GLN A 447 -13.87 -34.46 -4.63
N THR A 448 -13.72 -35.63 -5.16
CA THR A 448 -14.62 -36.76 -4.85
C THR A 448 -14.19 -37.57 -3.64
N ILE A 449 -12.95 -37.39 -3.17
CA ILE A 449 -12.37 -38.19 -2.09
C ILE A 449 -12.03 -37.34 -0.83
N VAL A 450 -12.06 -36.03 -0.95
CA VAL A 450 -12.01 -35.06 0.16
C VAL A 450 -13.44 -34.76 0.61
#